data_5d23effa13716b4ba3d6762b8c0b59d6
#
_entry.id   5d23effa13716b4ba3d6762b8c0b59d6
#
_cell.length_a   1.000
_cell.length_b   1.000
_cell.length_c   1.000
_cell.angle_alpha   90.00
_cell.angle_beta   90.00
_cell.angle_gamma   90.00
#
_symmetry.space_group_name_H-M   'P 1'
#
loop_
_entity.id
_entity.type
_entity.pdbx_description
1 polymer ?
#
loop_
_entity_poly.entity_id
_entity_poly.type
_entity_poly.pdbx_seq_one_letter_code
_entity_poly.pdbx_strand_id
1 'polypeptide(L)'
;MLVFCAGVIFWCTSSVFYRFLDAFRGNDAAEWQKLEFGAALVLIWAATVPSVVVLFRTEPYLELGYISAFTVVAVEVLVDFVICDPSCCAVRYRFPYSCVSLGLLSLIPTIYALTGTSESASSLAIHHGRMAIWNSLGATFYLFRPLERIGVVNGWRPSLYVMHLVLAYNAVTYSSTVLHAVAQNTA
;
A
#
# COMPACT_ATOMS: atom_id res chain seq x y z
N MET A 1 1.25 13.80 7.11
CA MET A 1 0.33 14.05 5.97
C MET A 1 1.04 14.21 4.63
N LEU A 2 2.08 15.07 4.51
CA LEU A 2 2.83 15.26 3.26
C LEU A 2 3.39 13.95 2.67
N VAL A 3 3.95 13.08 3.50
CA VAL A 3 4.50 11.76 3.09
C VAL A 3 3.41 10.90 2.44
N PHE A 4 2.22 10.84 3.02
CA PHE A 4 1.10 10.09 2.46
C PHE A 4 0.62 10.67 1.13
N CYS A 5 0.43 11.99 1.05
CA CYS A 5 0.05 12.65 -0.20
C CYS A 5 1.08 12.44 -1.31
N ALA A 6 2.38 12.54 -0.99
CA ALA A 6 3.46 12.26 -1.93
C ALA A 6 3.43 10.80 -2.42
N GLY A 7 3.19 9.84 -1.54
CA GLY A 7 3.03 8.42 -1.89
C GLY A 7 1.84 8.18 -2.83
N VAL A 8 0.70 8.81 -2.57
CA VAL A 8 -0.50 8.72 -3.43
C VAL A 8 -0.23 9.32 -4.81
N ILE A 9 0.36 10.51 -4.88
CA ILE A 9 0.70 11.18 -6.14
C ILE A 9 1.69 10.31 -6.93
N PHE A 10 2.72 9.81 -6.29
CA PHE A 10 3.73 8.95 -6.92
C PHE A 10 3.10 7.68 -7.48
N TRP A 11 2.25 7.01 -6.73
CA TRP A 11 1.54 5.83 -7.20
C TRP A 11 0.59 6.12 -8.36
N CYS A 12 -0.23 7.18 -8.26
CA CYS A 12 -1.15 7.56 -9.32
C CYS A 12 -0.41 7.91 -10.61
N THR A 13 0.65 8.72 -10.54
CA THR A 13 1.43 9.11 -11.72
C THR A 13 2.12 7.92 -12.36
N SER A 14 2.71 7.02 -11.56
CA SER A 14 3.35 5.80 -12.05
C SER A 14 2.35 4.86 -12.73
N SER A 15 1.15 4.69 -12.16
CA SER A 15 0.10 3.86 -12.75
C SER A 15 -0.42 4.42 -14.08
N VAL A 16 -0.66 5.73 -14.16
CA VAL A 16 -1.07 6.39 -15.42
C VAL A 16 0.02 6.26 -16.46
N PHE A 17 1.28 6.52 -16.09
CA PHE A 17 2.42 6.45 -17.00
C PHE A 17 2.64 5.04 -17.53
N TYR A 18 2.56 4.02 -16.66
CA TYR A 18 2.62 2.62 -17.09
C TYR A 18 1.53 2.29 -18.11
N ARG A 19 0.28 2.70 -17.87
CA ARG A 19 -0.84 2.45 -18.78
C ARG A 19 -0.66 3.12 -20.13
N PHE A 20 -0.17 4.34 -20.11
CA PHE A 20 0.13 5.08 -21.34
C PHE A 20 1.20 4.34 -22.17
N LEU A 21 2.29 3.90 -21.56
CA LEU A 21 3.37 3.21 -22.23
C LEU A 21 2.99 1.79 -22.69
N ASP A 22 2.22 1.05 -21.90
CA ASP A 22 1.70 -0.28 -22.25
C ASP A 22 0.85 -0.22 -23.54
N ALA A 23 0.08 0.86 -23.69
CA ALA A 23 -0.73 1.10 -24.89
C ALA A 23 0.10 1.41 -26.16
N PHE A 24 1.30 2.02 -26.01
CA PHE A 24 2.09 2.50 -27.14
C PHE A 24 3.33 1.67 -27.46
N ARG A 25 3.92 0.94 -26.51
CA ARG A 25 5.25 0.31 -26.62
C ARG A 25 5.33 -1.17 -26.35
N GLY A 26 4.28 -1.90 -26.22
CA GLY A 26 4.15 -3.37 -26.11
C GLY A 26 5.30 -4.22 -25.52
N ASN A 27 6.55 -4.01 -25.91
CA ASN A 27 7.71 -4.83 -25.50
C ASN A 27 8.43 -4.32 -24.23
N ASP A 28 8.34 -3.04 -23.89
CA ASP A 28 9.02 -2.46 -22.72
C ASP A 28 8.12 -2.46 -21.46
N ALA A 29 6.95 -3.06 -21.58
CA ALA A 29 5.92 -3.05 -20.52
C ALA A 29 6.40 -3.67 -19.20
N ALA A 30 7.36 -4.62 -19.24
CA ALA A 30 7.84 -5.30 -18.03
C ALA A 30 8.59 -4.36 -17.07
N GLU A 31 9.42 -3.45 -17.59
CA GLU A 31 10.18 -2.50 -16.77
C GLU A 31 9.26 -1.46 -16.12
N TRP A 32 8.26 -0.98 -16.86
CA TRP A 32 7.28 -0.02 -16.36
C TRP A 32 6.32 -0.66 -15.35
N GLN A 33 6.06 -1.95 -15.48
CA GLN A 33 5.31 -2.70 -14.48
C GLN A 33 6.05 -2.76 -13.14
N LYS A 34 7.38 -2.83 -13.14
CA LYS A 34 8.19 -2.71 -11.92
C LYS A 34 8.00 -1.36 -11.25
N LEU A 35 7.97 -0.27 -12.04
CA LEU A 35 7.74 1.06 -11.48
C LEU A 35 6.38 1.18 -10.81
N GLU A 36 5.31 0.67 -11.44
CA GLU A 36 3.96 0.66 -10.86
C GLU A 36 3.90 -0.11 -9.54
N PHE A 37 4.52 -1.27 -9.50
CA PHE A 37 4.57 -2.10 -8.31
C PHE A 37 5.44 -1.47 -7.19
N GLY A 38 6.59 -0.90 -7.54
CA GLY A 38 7.42 -0.14 -6.61
C GLY A 38 6.65 1.04 -6.01
N ALA A 39 5.87 1.74 -6.82
CA ALA A 39 5.03 2.84 -6.35
C ALA A 39 3.91 2.35 -5.40
N ALA A 40 3.35 1.16 -5.59
CA ALA A 40 2.39 0.57 -4.67
C ALA A 40 3.04 0.24 -3.30
N LEU A 41 4.29 -0.25 -3.28
CA LEU A 41 5.05 -0.44 -2.02
C LEU A 41 5.29 0.88 -1.30
N VAL A 42 5.70 1.91 -2.04
CA VAL A 42 5.89 3.25 -1.47
C VAL A 42 4.57 3.78 -0.90
N LEU A 43 3.44 3.52 -1.54
CA LEU A 43 2.12 3.90 -1.02
C LEU A 43 1.79 3.18 0.29
N ILE A 44 2.06 1.87 0.41
CA ILE A 44 1.85 1.10 1.65
C ILE A 44 2.69 1.71 2.77
N TRP A 45 3.97 1.98 2.51
CA TRP A 45 4.86 2.62 3.47
C TRP A 45 4.38 4.03 3.85
N ALA A 46 4.05 4.86 2.86
CA ALA A 46 3.60 6.23 3.07
C ALA A 46 2.25 6.32 3.81
N ALA A 47 1.40 5.31 3.70
CA ALA A 47 0.15 5.23 4.46
C ALA A 47 0.37 4.79 5.91
N THR A 48 1.37 3.94 6.16
CA THR A 48 1.68 3.43 7.50
C THR A 48 2.35 4.48 8.38
N VAL A 49 3.31 5.26 7.83
CA VAL A 49 4.09 6.25 8.59
C VAL A 49 3.23 7.25 9.36
N PRO A 50 2.25 7.96 8.76
CA PRO A 50 1.41 8.91 9.50
C PRO A 50 0.60 8.25 10.63
N SER A 51 0.15 7.02 10.40
CA SER A 51 -0.57 6.25 11.42
C SER A 51 0.33 5.98 12.63
N VAL A 52 1.53 5.49 12.39
CA VAL A 52 2.49 5.17 13.45
C VAL A 52 2.85 6.42 14.25
N VAL A 53 3.11 7.55 13.58
CA VAL A 53 3.43 8.84 14.25
C VAL A 53 2.28 9.29 15.17
N VAL A 54 1.03 9.13 14.75
CA VAL A 54 -0.11 9.53 15.59
C VAL A 54 -0.38 8.52 16.70
N LEU A 55 -0.27 7.23 16.41
CA LEU A 55 -0.57 6.16 17.37
C LEU A 55 0.47 6.06 18.49
N PHE A 56 1.76 6.29 18.18
CA PHE A 56 2.86 6.21 19.16
C PHE A 56 3.38 7.56 19.62
N ARG A 57 2.59 8.64 19.46
CA ARG A 57 3.00 10.00 19.84
C ARG A 57 3.52 10.12 21.28
N THR A 58 3.01 9.31 22.20
CA THR A 58 3.45 9.26 23.61
C THR A 58 4.68 8.39 23.85
N GLU A 59 5.10 7.61 22.86
CA GLU A 59 6.16 6.62 22.98
C GLU A 59 7.17 6.76 21.81
N PRO A 60 8.01 7.80 21.81
CA PRO A 60 8.87 8.16 20.67
C PRO A 60 9.91 7.07 20.31
N TYR A 61 10.31 6.26 21.27
CA TYR A 61 11.23 5.13 21.00
C TYR A 61 10.54 4.01 20.21
N LEU A 62 9.29 3.70 20.54
CA LEU A 62 8.51 2.71 19.79
C LEU A 62 8.15 3.23 18.40
N GLU A 63 7.78 4.51 18.29
CA GLU A 63 7.53 5.19 17.02
C GLU A 63 8.75 5.04 16.08
N LEU A 64 9.94 5.48 16.53
CA LEU A 64 11.16 5.42 15.73
C LEU A 64 11.57 3.96 15.43
N GLY A 65 11.48 3.09 16.39
CA GLY A 65 11.82 1.66 16.24
C GLY A 65 10.93 0.99 15.20
N TYR A 66 9.62 1.26 15.25
CA TYR A 66 8.69 0.67 14.30
C TYR A 66 8.85 1.25 12.89
N ILE A 67 8.97 2.58 12.74
CA ILE A 67 9.18 3.22 11.45
C ILE A 67 10.48 2.72 10.80
N SER A 68 11.58 2.64 11.57
CA SER A 68 12.85 2.15 11.02
C SER A 68 12.79 0.69 10.60
N ALA A 69 12.22 -0.20 11.43
CA ALA A 69 12.06 -1.61 11.09
C ALA A 69 11.17 -1.81 9.86
N PHE A 70 10.04 -1.11 9.79
CA PHE A 70 9.13 -1.18 8.66
C PHE A 70 9.76 -0.63 7.38
N THR A 71 10.56 0.45 7.48
CA THR A 71 11.30 1.03 6.36
C THR A 71 12.36 0.05 5.82
N VAL A 72 13.12 -0.60 6.71
CA VAL A 72 14.11 -1.61 6.30
C VAL A 72 13.45 -2.73 5.52
N VAL A 73 12.35 -3.31 6.03
CA VAL A 73 11.62 -4.37 5.33
C VAL A 73 11.06 -3.89 3.98
N ALA A 74 10.51 -2.67 3.92
CA ALA A 74 9.99 -2.10 2.68
C ALA A 74 11.10 -1.90 1.63
N VAL A 75 12.29 -1.44 2.07
CA VAL A 75 13.46 -1.26 1.20
C VAL A 75 13.99 -2.61 0.73
N GLU A 76 14.10 -3.63 1.59
CA GLU A 76 14.51 -4.98 1.20
C GLU A 76 13.59 -5.55 0.11
N VAL A 77 12.28 -5.46 0.31
CA VAL A 77 11.29 -5.92 -0.69
C VAL A 77 11.43 -5.16 -2.01
N LEU A 78 11.67 -3.84 -1.95
CA LEU A 78 11.84 -3.02 -3.15
C LEU A 78 13.14 -3.36 -3.89
N VAL A 79 14.23 -3.53 -3.15
CA VAL A 79 15.55 -3.88 -3.70
C VAL A 79 15.51 -5.27 -4.36
N ASP A 80 14.94 -6.27 -3.68
CA ASP A 80 14.76 -7.61 -4.24
C ASP A 80 13.95 -7.56 -5.55
N PHE A 81 12.91 -6.74 -5.58
CA PHE A 81 12.06 -6.61 -6.75
C PHE A 81 12.76 -5.91 -7.92
N VAL A 82 13.58 -4.90 -7.66
CA VAL A 82 14.33 -4.16 -8.70
C VAL A 82 15.48 -4.99 -9.26
N ILE A 83 16.21 -5.72 -8.40
CA ILE A 83 17.40 -6.50 -8.80
C ILE A 83 17.01 -7.78 -9.53
N CYS A 84 15.91 -8.42 -9.13
CA CYS A 84 15.50 -9.68 -9.76
C CYS A 84 14.99 -9.47 -11.18
N ASP A 85 15.38 -10.38 -12.07
CA ASP A 85 14.93 -10.38 -13.48
C ASP A 85 13.39 -10.61 -13.54
N PRO A 86 12.64 -9.74 -14.25
CA PRO A 86 11.19 -9.86 -14.40
C PRO A 86 10.75 -11.12 -15.13
N SER A 87 11.65 -11.75 -15.90
CA SER A 87 11.39 -13.03 -16.57
C SER A 87 11.33 -14.21 -15.60
N CYS A 88 11.85 -14.06 -14.38
CA CYS A 88 11.81 -15.10 -13.36
C CYS A 88 10.41 -15.26 -12.79
N CYS A 89 9.78 -16.42 -13.00
CA CYS A 89 8.44 -16.73 -12.46
C CYS A 89 8.33 -16.47 -10.94
N ALA A 90 9.43 -16.63 -10.21
CA ALA A 90 9.46 -16.38 -8.77
C ALA A 90 9.16 -14.92 -8.41
N VAL A 91 9.62 -13.94 -9.20
CA VAL A 91 9.38 -12.50 -8.96
C VAL A 91 7.91 -12.16 -9.12
N ARG A 92 7.28 -12.70 -10.17
CA ARG A 92 5.86 -12.44 -10.46
C ARG A 92 4.92 -12.85 -9.32
N TYR A 93 5.27 -13.90 -8.58
CA TYR A 93 4.48 -14.37 -7.44
C TYR A 93 4.97 -13.79 -6.11
N ARG A 94 6.28 -13.61 -5.92
CA ARG A 94 6.84 -13.08 -4.66
C ARG A 94 6.36 -11.68 -4.33
N PHE A 95 6.33 -10.78 -5.32
CA PHE A 95 5.99 -9.38 -5.08
C PHE A 95 4.61 -9.17 -4.45
N PRO A 96 3.51 -9.75 -5.00
CA PRO A 96 2.20 -9.59 -4.37
C PRO A 96 2.14 -10.20 -2.96
N TYR A 97 2.84 -11.31 -2.70
CA TYR A 97 2.94 -11.85 -1.33
C TYR A 97 3.66 -10.89 -0.40
N SER A 98 4.74 -10.26 -0.86
CA SER A 98 5.46 -9.25 -0.08
C SER A 98 4.59 -8.03 0.22
N CYS A 99 3.78 -7.57 -0.74
CA CYS A 99 2.82 -6.49 -0.52
C CYS A 99 1.76 -6.86 0.53
N VAL A 100 1.22 -8.08 0.45
CA VAL A 100 0.26 -8.58 1.45
C VAL A 100 0.92 -8.69 2.82
N SER A 101 2.13 -9.23 2.90
CA SER A 101 2.88 -9.35 4.15
C SER A 101 3.18 -7.99 4.77
N LEU A 102 3.61 -7.00 3.98
CA LEU A 102 3.78 -5.62 4.44
C LEU A 102 2.47 -4.99 4.91
N GLY A 103 1.39 -5.22 4.18
CA GLY A 103 0.05 -4.76 4.59
C GLY A 103 -0.39 -5.37 5.93
N LEU A 104 -0.13 -6.65 6.15
CA LEU A 104 -0.40 -7.32 7.42
C LEU A 104 0.52 -6.83 8.53
N LEU A 105 1.80 -6.62 8.24
CA LEU A 105 2.76 -6.07 9.20
C LEU A 105 2.32 -4.67 9.68
N SER A 106 1.73 -3.86 8.80
CA SER A 106 1.19 -2.54 9.15
C SER A 106 0.01 -2.60 10.13
N LEU A 107 -0.59 -3.78 10.37
CA LEU A 107 -1.63 -3.98 11.38
C LEU A 107 -1.08 -4.07 12.81
N ILE A 108 0.20 -4.35 13.01
CA ILE A 108 0.79 -4.49 14.34
C ILE A 108 0.58 -3.23 15.19
N PRO A 109 0.92 -2.00 14.72
CA PRO A 109 0.66 -0.78 15.49
C PRO A 109 -0.83 -0.54 15.71
N THR A 110 -1.69 -0.95 14.77
CA THR A 110 -3.13 -0.89 14.92
C THR A 110 -3.61 -1.74 16.09
N ILE A 111 -3.16 -2.99 16.17
CA ILE A 111 -3.52 -3.91 17.25
C ILE A 111 -3.01 -3.36 18.59
N TYR A 112 -1.77 -2.87 18.62
CA TYR A 112 -1.20 -2.27 19.82
C TYR A 112 -2.02 -1.06 20.30
N ALA A 113 -2.40 -0.16 19.39
CA ALA A 113 -3.21 1.02 19.73
C ALA A 113 -4.62 0.67 20.22
N LEU A 114 -5.21 -0.42 19.73
CA LEU A 114 -6.52 -0.91 20.20
C LEU A 114 -6.48 -1.50 21.62
N THR A 115 -5.32 -1.92 22.10
CA THR A 115 -5.13 -2.35 23.49
C THR A 115 -4.88 -1.18 24.45
N GLY A 116 -4.61 0.03 23.91
CA GLY A 116 -4.43 1.26 24.66
C GLY A 116 -5.76 1.91 25.10
N THR A 117 -5.68 2.89 25.99
CA THR A 117 -6.83 3.52 26.64
C THR A 117 -7.33 4.82 25.98
N SER A 118 -6.71 5.28 24.90
CA SER A 118 -7.05 6.55 24.23
C SER A 118 -8.11 6.37 23.15
N GLU A 119 -9.27 7.02 23.29
CA GLU A 119 -10.36 6.95 22.30
C GLU A 119 -9.96 7.48 20.90
N SER A 120 -9.20 8.58 20.86
CA SER A 120 -8.76 9.18 19.58
C SER A 120 -7.78 8.27 18.82
N ALA A 121 -6.84 7.64 19.51
CA ALA A 121 -5.94 6.67 18.94
C ALA A 121 -6.68 5.42 18.45
N SER A 122 -7.67 4.96 19.20
CA SER A 122 -8.52 3.82 18.84
C SER A 122 -9.29 4.05 17.55
N SER A 123 -9.88 5.24 17.36
CA SER A 123 -10.60 5.59 16.12
C SER A 123 -9.67 5.55 14.89
N LEU A 124 -8.48 6.18 14.98
CA LEU A 124 -7.52 6.16 13.88
C LEU A 124 -7.01 4.74 13.59
N ALA A 125 -6.77 3.95 14.66
CA ALA A 125 -6.33 2.57 14.54
C ALA A 125 -7.35 1.72 13.77
N ILE A 126 -8.64 1.86 14.06
CA ILE A 126 -9.72 1.15 13.36
C ILE A 126 -9.73 1.52 11.86
N HIS A 127 -9.61 2.81 11.53
CA HIS A 127 -9.59 3.25 10.13
C HIS A 127 -8.34 2.77 9.39
N HIS A 128 -7.17 2.80 10.04
CA HIS A 128 -5.94 2.26 9.46
C HIS A 128 -6.03 0.74 9.24
N GLY A 129 -6.50 0.00 10.23
CA GLY A 129 -6.72 -1.45 10.13
C GLY A 129 -7.68 -1.81 8.99
N ARG A 130 -8.81 -1.07 8.89
CA ARG A 130 -9.76 -1.24 7.78
C ARG A 130 -9.11 -1.01 6.43
N MET A 131 -8.32 0.05 6.29
CA MET A 131 -7.58 0.34 5.05
C MET A 131 -6.59 -0.79 4.71
N ALA A 132 -5.79 -1.26 5.68
CA ALA A 132 -4.82 -2.32 5.47
C ALA A 132 -5.49 -3.64 5.04
N ILE A 133 -6.62 -4.01 5.65
CA ILE A 133 -7.39 -5.20 5.29
C ILE A 133 -7.94 -5.08 3.86
N TRP A 134 -8.57 -3.97 3.50
CA TRP A 134 -9.10 -3.79 2.16
C TRP A 134 -8.02 -3.76 1.09
N ASN A 135 -6.86 -3.14 1.36
CA ASN A 135 -5.73 -3.15 0.44
C ASN A 135 -5.15 -4.55 0.27
N SER A 136 -5.07 -5.34 1.34
CA SER A 136 -4.64 -6.74 1.28
C SER A 136 -5.63 -7.61 0.50
N LEU A 137 -6.93 -7.38 0.64
CA LEU A 137 -7.96 -8.02 -0.17
C LEU A 137 -7.84 -7.64 -1.65
N GLY A 138 -7.62 -6.36 -1.97
CA GLY A 138 -7.38 -5.90 -3.33
C GLY A 138 -6.15 -6.57 -3.97
N ALA A 139 -5.03 -6.64 -3.23
CA ALA A 139 -3.83 -7.33 -3.68
C ALA A 139 -4.07 -8.84 -3.87
N THR A 140 -4.85 -9.46 -3.00
CA THR A 140 -5.26 -10.88 -3.11
C THR A 140 -6.11 -11.12 -4.36
N PHE A 141 -7.04 -10.23 -4.65
CA PHE A 141 -7.83 -10.26 -5.89
C PHE A 141 -6.95 -10.19 -7.14
N TYR A 142 -5.92 -9.36 -7.12
CA TYR A 142 -4.95 -9.29 -8.21
C TYR A 142 -4.14 -10.59 -8.34
N LEU A 143 -3.76 -11.23 -7.22
CA LEU A 143 -3.01 -12.48 -7.20
C LEU A 143 -3.79 -13.65 -7.82
N PHE A 144 -5.00 -13.87 -7.33
CA PHE A 144 -5.81 -15.01 -7.74
C PHE A 144 -6.48 -14.83 -9.09
N ARG A 145 -6.60 -13.59 -9.56
CA ARG A 145 -7.24 -13.23 -10.84
C ARG A 145 -8.59 -13.93 -11.06
N PRO A 146 -9.52 -13.86 -10.11
CA PRO A 146 -10.77 -14.60 -10.22
C PRO A 146 -11.61 -14.17 -11.43
N LEU A 147 -11.61 -12.88 -11.76
CA LEU A 147 -12.41 -12.34 -12.87
C LEU A 147 -11.88 -12.79 -14.24
N GLU A 148 -10.56 -12.90 -14.39
CA GLU A 148 -9.94 -13.43 -15.61
C GLU A 148 -10.19 -14.95 -15.74
N ARG A 149 -10.22 -15.67 -14.63
CA ARG A 149 -10.51 -17.14 -14.63
C ARG A 149 -11.97 -17.46 -15.00
N ILE A 150 -12.90 -16.58 -14.64
CA ILE A 150 -14.33 -16.73 -14.99
C ILE A 150 -14.58 -16.34 -16.45
N GLY A 151 -13.58 -15.72 -17.14
CA GLY A 151 -13.71 -15.35 -18.55
C GLY A 151 -14.66 -14.18 -18.79
N VAL A 152 -14.89 -13.31 -17.79
CA VAL A 152 -15.84 -12.22 -17.86
C VAL A 152 -15.48 -11.21 -18.96
N VAL A 153 -14.18 -11.03 -19.26
CA VAL A 153 -13.74 -10.13 -20.33
C VAL A 153 -12.43 -10.65 -20.95
N ASN A 154 -12.46 -10.96 -22.24
CA ASN A 154 -11.26 -11.34 -23.00
C ASN A 154 -10.41 -10.10 -23.33
N GLY A 155 -9.12 -10.16 -23.02
CA GLY A 155 -8.13 -9.10 -23.36
C GLY A 155 -7.96 -7.99 -22.32
N TRP A 156 -8.82 -7.90 -21.32
CA TRP A 156 -8.70 -6.95 -20.21
C TRP A 156 -8.22 -7.64 -18.93
N ARG A 157 -7.66 -6.88 -18.00
CA ARG A 157 -7.21 -7.37 -16.69
C ARG A 157 -8.14 -6.82 -15.59
N PRO A 158 -9.39 -7.31 -15.48
CA PRO A 158 -10.39 -6.72 -14.58
C PRO A 158 -9.98 -6.80 -13.11
N SER A 159 -9.31 -7.88 -12.66
CA SER A 159 -8.82 -7.99 -11.28
C SER A 159 -7.82 -6.91 -10.90
N LEU A 160 -7.03 -6.43 -11.87
CA LEU A 160 -6.09 -5.33 -11.68
C LEU A 160 -6.83 -3.99 -11.50
N TYR A 161 -7.88 -3.74 -12.28
CA TYR A 161 -8.69 -2.53 -12.11
C TYR A 161 -9.42 -2.51 -10.76
N VAL A 162 -9.94 -3.66 -10.31
CA VAL A 162 -10.56 -3.78 -8.99
C VAL A 162 -9.55 -3.43 -7.90
N MET A 163 -8.32 -3.95 -7.98
CA MET A 163 -7.25 -3.60 -7.03
C MET A 163 -7.00 -2.08 -7.01
N HIS A 164 -6.87 -1.43 -8.18
CA HIS A 164 -6.63 0.01 -8.24
C HIS A 164 -7.79 0.83 -7.66
N LEU A 165 -9.04 0.44 -7.95
CA LEU A 165 -10.22 1.09 -7.38
C LEU A 165 -10.26 0.98 -5.86
N VAL A 166 -9.94 -0.20 -5.32
CA VAL A 166 -9.86 -0.41 -3.87
C VAL A 166 -8.77 0.46 -3.25
N LEU A 167 -7.57 0.50 -3.84
CA LEU A 167 -6.47 1.34 -3.37
C LEU A 167 -6.82 2.83 -3.41
N ALA A 168 -7.40 3.31 -4.52
CA ALA A 168 -7.80 4.71 -4.66
C ALA A 168 -8.90 5.11 -3.67
N TYR A 169 -9.94 4.29 -3.53
CA TYR A 169 -11.02 4.52 -2.57
C TYR A 169 -10.49 4.59 -1.13
N ASN A 170 -9.63 3.64 -0.75
CA ASN A 170 -9.04 3.62 0.58
C ASN A 170 -8.11 4.81 0.82
N ALA A 171 -7.32 5.22 -0.18
CA ALA A 171 -6.47 6.40 -0.07
C ALA A 171 -7.27 7.68 0.22
N VAL A 172 -8.37 7.88 -0.49
CA VAL A 172 -9.27 9.04 -0.28
C VAL A 172 -9.93 8.99 1.10
N THR A 173 -10.50 7.85 1.46
CA THR A 173 -11.20 7.69 2.75
C THR A 173 -10.26 7.86 3.93
N TYR A 174 -9.07 7.28 3.84
CA TYR A 174 -8.05 7.37 4.88
C TYR A 174 -7.49 8.79 5.01
N SER A 175 -7.28 9.51 3.91
CA SER A 175 -6.78 10.87 3.94
C SER A 175 -7.70 11.81 4.74
N SER A 176 -9.01 11.68 4.57
CA SER A 176 -9.99 12.48 5.34
C SER A 176 -9.92 12.17 6.84
N THR A 177 -9.77 10.89 7.20
CA THR A 177 -9.68 10.47 8.61
C THR A 177 -8.40 11.01 9.28
N VAL A 178 -7.25 10.92 8.60
CA VAL A 178 -5.99 11.45 9.13
C VAL A 178 -6.05 12.97 9.30
N LEU A 179 -6.66 13.69 8.36
CA LEU A 179 -6.86 15.14 8.46
C LEU A 179 -7.69 15.50 9.69
N HIS A 180 -8.79 14.80 9.93
CA HIS A 180 -9.61 15.01 11.11
C HIS A 180 -8.85 14.72 12.41
N ALA A 181 -8.11 13.61 12.46
CA ALA A 181 -7.30 13.25 13.62
C ALA A 181 -6.20 14.28 13.93
N VAL A 182 -5.54 14.81 12.91
CA VAL A 182 -4.52 15.85 13.06
C VAL A 182 -5.15 17.16 13.54
N ALA A 183 -6.29 17.55 12.97
CA ALA A 183 -7.00 18.78 13.37
C ALA A 183 -7.44 18.74 14.84
N GLN A 184 -7.94 17.60 15.31
CA GLN A 184 -8.33 17.40 16.71
C GLN A 184 -7.15 17.47 17.68
N ASN A 185 -5.94 17.06 17.25
CA ASN A 185 -4.75 17.09 18.10
C ASN A 185 -4.02 18.46 18.11
N THR A 186 -4.42 19.39 17.25
CA THR A 186 -3.85 20.76 17.18
C THR A 186 -4.76 21.83 17.83
N ALA A 187 -5.98 21.50 18.17
CA ALA A 187 -6.93 22.35 18.91
C ALA A 187 -6.83 22.11 20.40
#